data_c9e2a61ee60cd66437883fe5049a0f7c
#
_entry.id   c9e2a61ee60cd66437883fe5049a0f7c
#
_cell.length_a   1.000
_cell.length_b   1.000
_cell.length_c   1.000
_cell.angle_alpha   90.00
_cell.angle_beta   90.00
_cell.angle_gamma   90.00
#
_symmetry.space_group_name_H-M   'P 1'
#
loop_
_entity.id
_entity.type
_entity.pdbx_description
1 polymer ?
#
loop_
_entity_poly.entity_id
_entity_poly.type
_entity_poly.pdbx_seq_one_letter_code
_entity_poly.pdbx_strand_id
1 'polypeptide(L)'
;VREGGVRCWRAWKGRTKGYVNAGVGEGIGRTGSPLRGKVLEWSISSNAAVAALPPCRVFPGVREALERMSRDGDLVVVSSANRESVETEWNRHGLIRLVREVMAQDSGTKTACIARQMEKGYDGDHVLMIGDAPGDGRAAERNGALFFPIVCGREAESWRQLLEEGFERFLNGTYRGAYAEGRMKEFLEALR
;
A
#
# COMPACT_ATOMS: atom_id res chain seq x y z
N VAL A 1 -24.68 13.52 24.09
CA VAL A 1 -23.68 12.45 23.89
C VAL A 1 -23.06 12.50 22.48
N ARG A 2 -23.83 12.87 21.43
CA ARG A 2 -23.32 12.90 20.03
C ARG A 2 -22.35 14.06 19.72
N GLU A 3 -22.55 15.25 20.26
CA GLU A 3 -21.71 16.41 19.94
C GLU A 3 -20.30 16.36 20.60
N GLY A 4 -20.18 15.82 21.81
CA GLY A 4 -18.88 15.70 22.51
C GLY A 4 -17.91 14.73 21.79
N GLY A 5 -18.44 13.64 21.24
CA GLY A 5 -17.64 12.63 20.52
C GLY A 5 -17.06 13.20 19.22
N VAL A 6 -17.84 13.95 18.45
CA VAL A 6 -17.42 14.56 17.18
C VAL A 6 -16.35 15.64 17.39
N ARG A 7 -16.50 16.48 18.43
CA ARG A 7 -15.47 17.49 18.78
C ARG A 7 -14.18 16.87 19.23
N CYS A 8 -14.24 15.81 20.03
CA CYS A 8 -13.07 15.08 20.48
C CYS A 8 -12.31 14.42 19.31
N TRP A 9 -13.04 13.82 18.36
CA TRP A 9 -12.49 13.23 17.15
C TRP A 9 -11.81 14.26 16.24
N ARG A 10 -12.47 15.41 16.00
CA ARG A 10 -11.89 16.51 15.20
C ARG A 10 -10.65 17.11 15.84
N ALA A 11 -10.65 17.30 17.16
CA ALA A 11 -9.49 17.82 17.90
C ALA A 11 -8.31 16.83 17.90
N TRP A 12 -8.59 15.53 17.90
CA TRP A 12 -7.58 14.49 17.81
C TRP A 12 -6.98 14.41 16.40
N LYS A 13 -7.81 14.45 15.35
CA LYS A 13 -7.39 14.47 13.94
C LYS A 13 -6.40 15.60 13.61
N GLY A 14 -6.51 16.75 14.28
CA GLY A 14 -5.62 17.89 14.10
C GLY A 14 -4.30 17.84 14.89
N ARG A 15 -4.15 16.90 15.85
CA ARG A 15 -3.02 16.89 16.80
C ARG A 15 -2.15 15.62 16.75
N THR A 16 -2.59 14.57 16.10
CA THR A 16 -1.85 13.31 16.05
C THR A 16 -1.37 13.03 14.63
N LYS A 17 -0.11 12.65 14.52
CA LYS A 17 0.52 12.30 13.25
C LYS A 17 0.07 10.92 12.69
N GLY A 18 -0.97 10.30 13.26
CA GLY A 18 -1.48 9.02 12.79
C GLY A 18 -2.53 8.40 13.71
N TYR A 19 -3.29 7.44 13.18
CA TYR A 19 -4.31 6.66 13.88
C TYR A 19 -3.71 5.37 14.49
N VAL A 20 -2.58 5.50 15.19
CA VAL A 20 -1.87 4.38 15.82
C VAL A 20 -2.25 4.25 17.30
N ASN A 21 -2.16 3.04 17.86
CA ASN A 21 -2.51 2.74 19.25
C ASN A 21 -1.80 3.66 20.25
N ALA A 22 -0.54 4.00 20.01
CA ALA A 22 0.21 4.94 20.86
C ALA A 22 -0.45 6.33 20.94
N GLY A 23 -0.88 6.89 19.79
CA GLY A 23 -1.56 8.20 19.76
C GLY A 23 -2.95 8.17 20.44
N VAL A 24 -3.66 7.03 20.38
CA VAL A 24 -4.91 6.83 21.11
C VAL A 24 -4.64 6.76 22.61
N GLY A 25 -3.60 6.00 23.02
CA GLY A 25 -3.19 5.86 24.42
C GLY A 25 -2.80 7.18 25.08
N GLU A 26 -1.97 7.99 24.40
CA GLU A 26 -1.61 9.34 24.87
C GLU A 26 -2.84 10.26 25.02
N GLY A 27 -3.81 10.13 24.11
CA GLY A 27 -5.06 10.87 24.17
C GLY A 27 -5.94 10.48 25.37
N ILE A 28 -5.89 9.22 25.83
CA ILE A 28 -6.60 8.75 27.04
C ILE A 28 -6.00 9.43 28.27
N GLY A 29 -4.68 9.40 28.42
CA GLY A 29 -3.98 10.01 29.57
C GLY A 29 -4.30 11.50 29.75
N ARG A 30 -4.59 12.25 28.67
CA ARG A 30 -4.92 13.68 28.73
C ARG A 30 -6.40 13.99 28.94
N THR A 31 -7.31 13.12 28.54
CA THR A 31 -8.75 13.45 28.50
C THR A 31 -9.63 12.51 29.30
N GLY A 32 -9.10 11.40 29.81
CA GLY A 32 -9.86 10.39 30.57
C GLY A 32 -11.08 9.81 29.82
N SER A 33 -11.13 9.91 28.48
CA SER A 33 -12.31 9.56 27.70
C SER A 33 -12.57 8.04 27.67
N PRO A 34 -13.69 7.55 28.24
CA PRO A 34 -14.03 6.12 28.21
C PRO A 34 -14.17 5.56 26.78
N LEU A 35 -14.61 6.40 25.84
CA LEU A 35 -14.73 5.99 24.43
C LEU A 35 -13.35 5.64 23.80
N ARG A 36 -12.33 6.43 24.12
CA ARG A 36 -10.97 6.16 23.64
C ARG A 36 -10.40 4.88 24.23
N GLY A 37 -10.69 4.61 25.51
CA GLY A 37 -10.33 3.33 26.14
C GLY A 37 -10.90 2.14 25.37
N LYS A 38 -12.19 2.16 25.08
CA LYS A 38 -12.86 1.10 24.31
C LYS A 38 -12.30 0.96 22.88
N VAL A 39 -11.98 2.07 22.21
CA VAL A 39 -11.35 2.04 20.88
C VAL A 39 -9.96 1.40 20.94
N LEU A 40 -9.18 1.71 21.95
CA LEU A 40 -7.85 1.12 22.14
C LEU A 40 -7.94 -0.38 22.43
N GLU A 41 -8.81 -0.80 23.36
CA GLU A 41 -9.07 -2.21 23.66
C GLU A 41 -9.52 -2.99 22.43
N TRP A 42 -10.44 -2.43 21.64
CA TRP A 42 -10.90 -3.03 20.38
C TRP A 42 -9.74 -3.16 19.38
N SER A 43 -8.94 -2.12 19.22
CA SER A 43 -7.79 -2.15 18.31
C SER A 43 -6.75 -3.19 18.72
N ILE A 44 -6.43 -3.26 20.02
CA ILE A 44 -5.48 -4.26 20.57
C ILE A 44 -6.04 -5.68 20.34
N SER A 45 -7.30 -5.91 20.68
CA SER A 45 -7.95 -7.23 20.53
C SER A 45 -8.01 -7.65 19.06
N SER A 46 -8.34 -6.72 18.15
CA SER A 46 -8.39 -6.98 16.71
C SER A 46 -7.01 -7.33 16.16
N ASN A 47 -5.97 -6.58 16.57
CA ASN A 47 -4.60 -6.85 16.15
C ASN A 47 -4.10 -8.21 16.68
N ALA A 48 -4.44 -8.57 17.92
CA ALA A 48 -4.11 -9.87 18.50
C ALA A 48 -4.82 -11.01 17.74
N ALA A 49 -6.10 -10.84 17.40
CA ALA A 49 -6.83 -11.81 16.61
C ALA A 49 -6.22 -12.00 15.19
N VAL A 50 -5.85 -10.90 14.54
CA VAL A 50 -5.17 -10.96 13.23
C VAL A 50 -3.80 -11.64 13.35
N ALA A 51 -3.03 -11.35 14.39
CA ALA A 51 -1.72 -11.97 14.63
C ALA A 51 -1.82 -13.50 14.90
N ALA A 52 -2.94 -13.97 15.39
CA ALA A 52 -3.20 -15.40 15.63
C ALA A 52 -3.64 -16.15 14.35
N LEU A 53 -3.94 -15.45 13.24
CA LEU A 53 -4.28 -16.09 11.98
C LEU A 53 -3.06 -16.79 11.37
N PRO A 54 -3.29 -17.89 10.63
CA PRO A 54 -2.21 -18.49 9.85
C PRO A 54 -1.60 -17.46 8.89
N PRO A 55 -0.28 -17.52 8.66
CA PRO A 55 0.37 -16.62 7.71
C PRO A 55 -0.26 -16.71 6.33
N CYS A 56 -0.55 -15.57 5.71
CA CYS A 56 -0.99 -15.55 4.32
C CYS A 56 0.13 -16.09 3.41
N ARG A 57 -0.25 -16.83 2.39
CA ARG A 57 0.70 -17.26 1.36
C ARG A 57 0.91 -16.13 0.35
N VAL A 58 2.12 -16.04 -0.17
CA VAL A 58 2.40 -15.17 -1.32
C VAL A 58 1.65 -15.74 -2.54
N PHE A 59 1.03 -14.88 -3.32
CA PHE A 59 0.39 -15.31 -4.56
C PHE A 59 1.42 -15.91 -5.53
N PRO A 60 1.03 -16.92 -6.33
CA PRO A 60 1.91 -17.45 -7.37
C PRO A 60 2.40 -16.35 -8.31
N GLY A 61 3.66 -16.42 -8.71
CA GLY A 61 4.30 -15.46 -9.61
C GLY A 61 4.88 -14.21 -8.94
N VAL A 62 4.50 -13.89 -7.68
CA VAL A 62 5.00 -12.68 -6.99
C VAL A 62 6.51 -12.72 -6.81
N ARG A 63 7.05 -13.82 -6.30
CA ARG A 63 8.49 -13.94 -6.04
C ARG A 63 9.30 -13.79 -7.32
N GLU A 64 8.91 -14.53 -8.34
CA GLU A 64 9.55 -14.52 -9.65
C GLU A 64 9.52 -13.11 -10.28
N ALA A 65 8.37 -12.44 -10.17
CA ALA A 65 8.21 -11.08 -10.68
C ALA A 65 9.12 -10.09 -9.91
N LEU A 66 9.12 -10.13 -8.58
CA LEU A 66 9.96 -9.25 -7.77
C LEU A 66 11.46 -9.51 -8.00
N GLU A 67 11.88 -10.78 -8.09
CA GLU A 67 13.27 -11.15 -8.40
C GLU A 67 13.69 -10.71 -9.80
N ARG A 68 12.78 -10.78 -10.78
CA ARG A 68 13.05 -10.28 -12.13
C ARG A 68 13.17 -8.74 -12.14
N MET A 69 12.19 -8.05 -11.54
CA MET A 69 12.15 -6.60 -11.52
C MET A 69 13.31 -5.98 -10.73
N SER A 70 13.75 -6.62 -9.64
CA SER A 70 14.86 -6.12 -8.82
C SER A 70 16.22 -6.09 -9.52
N ARG A 71 16.35 -6.75 -10.67
CA ARG A 71 17.59 -6.73 -11.49
C ARG A 71 17.69 -5.47 -12.35
N ASP A 72 16.55 -4.94 -12.77
CA ASP A 72 16.49 -3.85 -13.75
C ASP A 72 15.90 -2.55 -13.18
N GLY A 73 15.43 -2.57 -11.92
CA GLY A 73 14.83 -1.41 -11.29
C GLY A 73 14.86 -1.44 -9.77
N ASP A 74 14.54 -0.31 -9.20
CA ASP A 74 14.43 -0.13 -7.76
C ASP A 74 13.03 -0.48 -7.29
N LEU A 75 12.92 -1.46 -6.42
CA LEU A 75 11.64 -1.84 -5.81
C LEU A 75 11.42 -1.08 -4.51
N VAL A 76 10.25 -0.48 -4.39
CA VAL A 76 9.81 0.24 -3.17
C VAL A 76 8.44 -0.26 -2.75
N VAL A 77 8.29 -0.62 -1.49
CA VAL A 77 6.98 -0.94 -0.92
C VAL A 77 6.28 0.35 -0.52
N VAL A 78 5.06 0.56 -1.03
CA VAL A 78 4.20 1.69 -0.64
C VAL A 78 2.89 1.15 -0.08
N SER A 79 2.72 1.21 1.25
CA SER A 79 1.60 0.61 1.95
C SER A 79 0.91 1.56 2.91
N SER A 80 -0.41 1.42 3.05
CA SER A 80 -1.19 2.12 4.09
C SER A 80 -1.22 1.36 5.43
N ALA A 81 -0.65 0.15 5.49
CA ALA A 81 -0.52 -0.62 6.72
C ALA A 81 0.60 -0.07 7.61
N ASN A 82 0.60 -0.43 8.90
CA ASN A 82 1.70 -0.06 9.79
C ASN A 82 3.00 -0.74 9.35
N ARG A 83 4.13 -0.07 9.62
CA ARG A 83 5.46 -0.51 9.21
C ARG A 83 5.82 -1.90 9.71
N GLU A 84 5.59 -2.15 10.99
CA GLU A 84 5.91 -3.42 11.62
C GLU A 84 5.21 -4.61 10.95
N SER A 85 3.91 -4.45 10.62
CA SER A 85 3.15 -5.48 9.91
C SER A 85 3.71 -5.73 8.50
N VAL A 86 4.04 -4.66 7.77
CA VAL A 86 4.61 -4.78 6.43
C VAL A 86 5.97 -5.48 6.49
N GLU A 87 6.86 -5.02 7.33
CA GLU A 87 8.21 -5.59 7.45
C GLU A 87 8.18 -7.04 7.93
N THR A 88 7.31 -7.37 8.90
CA THR A 88 7.13 -8.74 9.39
C THR A 88 6.68 -9.67 8.27
N GLU A 89 5.69 -9.28 7.49
CA GLU A 89 5.16 -10.11 6.40
C GLU A 89 6.19 -10.28 5.27
N TRP A 90 6.84 -9.20 4.86
CA TRP A 90 7.85 -9.24 3.81
C TRP A 90 9.12 -10.01 4.22
N ASN A 91 9.52 -9.91 5.51
CA ASN A 91 10.61 -10.72 6.07
C ASN A 91 10.24 -12.20 6.12
N ARG A 92 9.05 -12.54 6.59
CA ARG A 92 8.55 -13.93 6.67
C ARG A 92 8.67 -14.65 5.32
N HIS A 93 8.40 -13.93 4.24
CA HIS A 93 8.51 -14.48 2.89
C HIS A 93 9.89 -14.28 2.25
N GLY A 94 10.84 -13.67 2.94
CA GLY A 94 12.18 -13.39 2.41
C GLY A 94 12.18 -12.42 1.22
N LEU A 95 11.13 -11.59 1.09
CA LEU A 95 10.97 -10.63 -0.01
C LEU A 95 11.57 -9.25 0.34
N ILE A 96 11.75 -8.95 1.63
CA ILE A 96 12.25 -7.64 2.08
C ILE A 96 13.63 -7.32 1.48
N ARG A 97 14.46 -8.32 1.24
CA ARG A 97 15.80 -8.18 0.64
C ARG A 97 15.79 -7.68 -0.81
N LEU A 98 14.65 -7.78 -1.49
CA LEU A 98 14.48 -7.36 -2.88
C LEU A 98 14.11 -5.88 -3.01
N VAL A 99 13.73 -5.23 -1.90
CA VAL A 99 13.26 -3.84 -1.92
C VAL A 99 14.30 -2.91 -1.31
N ARG A 100 14.43 -1.72 -1.88
CA ARG A 100 15.32 -0.67 -1.38
C ARG A 100 14.73 0.11 -0.21
N GLU A 101 13.41 0.25 -0.18
CA GLU A 101 12.73 1.08 0.79
C GLU A 101 11.33 0.57 1.09
N VAL A 102 10.91 0.69 2.35
CA VAL A 102 9.53 0.47 2.79
C VAL A 102 8.93 1.80 3.21
N MET A 103 7.91 2.24 2.50
CA MET A 103 7.11 3.43 2.79
C MET A 103 5.74 2.97 3.29
N ALA A 104 5.59 2.91 4.60
CA ALA A 104 4.37 2.43 5.26
C ALA A 104 3.47 3.61 5.68
N GLN A 105 2.48 3.35 6.53
CA GLN A 105 1.53 4.33 7.04
C GLN A 105 2.19 5.61 7.60
N ASP A 106 3.35 5.47 8.24
CA ASP A 106 4.16 6.55 8.81
C ASP A 106 4.82 7.45 7.76
N SER A 107 4.90 6.99 6.52
CA SER A 107 5.50 7.73 5.40
C SER A 107 4.55 8.69 4.69
N GLY A 108 3.26 8.67 5.05
CA GLY A 108 2.23 9.54 4.47
C GLY A 108 1.33 8.86 3.44
N THR A 109 0.74 9.63 2.54
CA THR A 109 -0.15 9.09 1.51
C THR A 109 0.64 8.40 0.39
N LYS A 110 0.02 7.43 -0.31
CA LYS A 110 0.63 6.78 -1.48
C LYS A 110 1.07 7.79 -2.53
N THR A 111 0.26 8.83 -2.78
CA THR A 111 0.61 9.94 -3.69
C THR A 111 1.90 10.64 -3.27
N ALA A 112 2.04 10.97 -1.98
CA ALA A 112 3.26 11.63 -1.46
C ALA A 112 4.48 10.68 -1.49
N CYS A 113 4.26 9.38 -1.28
CA CYS A 113 5.33 8.40 -1.37
C CYS A 113 5.88 8.29 -2.80
N ILE A 114 5.00 8.22 -3.81
CA ILE A 114 5.40 8.21 -5.22
C ILE A 114 6.13 9.51 -5.58
N ALA A 115 5.60 10.67 -5.19
CA ALA A 115 6.25 11.97 -5.44
C ALA A 115 7.68 11.99 -4.91
N ARG A 116 7.92 11.51 -3.69
CA ARG A 116 9.27 11.42 -3.10
C ARG A 116 10.22 10.49 -3.87
N GLN A 117 9.72 9.44 -4.49
CA GLN A 117 10.58 8.60 -5.35
C GLN A 117 10.95 9.36 -6.61
N MET A 118 9.99 10.09 -7.21
CA MET A 118 10.25 10.90 -8.40
C MET A 118 11.25 12.04 -8.15
N GLU A 119 11.24 12.63 -6.94
CA GLU A 119 12.26 13.62 -6.52
C GLU A 119 13.70 13.07 -6.55
N LYS A 120 13.87 11.74 -6.56
CA LYS A 120 15.19 11.09 -6.74
C LYS A 120 15.65 11.04 -8.20
N GLY A 121 14.89 11.58 -9.12
CA GLY A 121 15.23 11.71 -10.54
C GLY A 121 14.51 10.74 -11.48
N TYR A 122 13.45 10.07 -11.00
CA TYR A 122 12.62 9.21 -11.86
C TYR A 122 11.52 10.02 -12.55
N ASP A 123 11.42 9.91 -13.85
CA ASP A 123 10.30 10.42 -14.62
C ASP A 123 9.05 9.53 -14.43
N GLY A 124 7.87 10.08 -14.71
CA GLY A 124 6.61 9.34 -14.59
C GLY A 124 6.56 8.06 -15.45
N ASP A 125 7.22 8.06 -16.61
CA ASP A 125 7.32 6.89 -17.47
C ASP A 125 8.27 5.81 -16.96
N HIS A 126 9.12 6.15 -15.98
CA HIS A 126 10.04 5.24 -15.31
C HIS A 126 9.59 4.87 -13.89
N VAL A 127 8.33 5.18 -13.55
CA VAL A 127 7.71 4.78 -12.27
C VAL A 127 6.45 3.96 -12.56
N LEU A 128 6.44 2.71 -12.13
CA LEU A 128 5.31 1.80 -12.27
C LEU A 128 4.74 1.47 -10.88
N MET A 129 3.55 1.98 -10.58
CA MET A 129 2.79 1.55 -9.40
C MET A 129 2.09 0.24 -9.71
N ILE A 130 2.33 -0.78 -8.90
CA ILE A 130 1.64 -2.07 -8.95
C ILE A 130 0.72 -2.14 -7.73
N GLY A 131 -0.57 -2.39 -7.95
CA GLY A 131 -1.51 -2.40 -6.83
C GLY A 131 -2.89 -2.95 -7.19
N ASP A 132 -3.68 -3.25 -6.16
CA ASP A 132 -4.99 -3.93 -6.25
C ASP A 132 -6.17 -3.00 -5.94
N ALA A 133 -5.91 -1.75 -5.62
CA ALA A 133 -6.95 -0.82 -5.22
C ALA A 133 -7.06 0.39 -6.19
N PRO A 134 -8.29 0.91 -6.42
CA PRO A 134 -8.46 2.15 -7.20
C PRO A 134 -7.66 3.34 -6.66
N GLY A 135 -7.33 3.32 -5.35
CA GLY A 135 -6.48 4.30 -4.71
C GLY A 135 -5.04 4.31 -5.23
N ASP A 136 -4.53 3.14 -5.65
CA ASP A 136 -3.18 2.99 -6.21
C ASP A 136 -3.10 3.62 -7.60
N GLY A 137 -4.08 3.32 -8.44
CA GLY A 137 -4.20 3.95 -9.76
C GLY A 137 -4.29 5.47 -9.66
N ARG A 138 -5.14 6.00 -8.76
CA ARG A 138 -5.24 7.45 -8.54
C ARG A 138 -3.94 8.07 -8.01
N ALA A 139 -3.19 7.35 -7.18
CA ALA A 139 -1.92 7.84 -6.68
C ALA A 139 -0.85 7.90 -7.79
N ALA A 140 -0.82 6.91 -8.67
CA ALA A 140 0.03 6.89 -9.87
C ALA A 140 -0.36 8.03 -10.81
N GLU A 141 -1.62 8.15 -11.18
CA GLU A 141 -2.15 9.18 -12.10
C GLU A 141 -1.79 10.60 -11.64
N ARG A 142 -1.97 10.91 -10.35
CA ARG A 142 -1.64 12.24 -9.79
C ARG A 142 -0.16 12.61 -9.89
N ASN A 143 0.70 11.63 -10.04
CA ASN A 143 2.14 11.82 -10.22
C ASN A 143 2.59 11.65 -11.68
N GLY A 144 1.66 11.39 -12.62
CA GLY A 144 2.00 11.05 -13.99
C GLY A 144 2.72 9.70 -14.15
N ALA A 145 2.75 8.88 -13.09
CA ALA A 145 3.34 7.55 -13.08
C ALA A 145 2.42 6.54 -13.77
N LEU A 146 2.99 5.40 -14.14
CA LEU A 146 2.27 4.27 -14.71
C LEU A 146 1.60 3.44 -13.62
N PHE A 147 0.55 2.72 -13.97
CA PHE A 147 -0.16 1.82 -13.05
C PHE A 147 -0.39 0.46 -13.67
N PHE A 148 0.06 -0.59 -13.00
CA PHE A 148 -0.29 -1.98 -13.32
C PHE A 148 -1.24 -2.53 -12.26
N PRO A 149 -2.50 -2.84 -12.63
CA PRO A 149 -3.48 -3.37 -11.70
C PRO A 149 -3.28 -4.88 -11.43
N ILE A 150 -3.34 -5.25 -10.16
CA ILE A 150 -3.53 -6.62 -9.73
C ILE A 150 -5.04 -6.84 -9.55
N VAL A 151 -5.62 -7.68 -10.37
CA VAL A 151 -7.07 -7.92 -10.39
C VAL A 151 -7.46 -8.87 -9.26
N CYS A 152 -8.34 -8.42 -8.38
CA CYS A 152 -8.84 -9.21 -7.25
C CYS A 152 -9.50 -10.50 -7.74
N GLY A 153 -9.13 -11.63 -7.12
CA GLY A 153 -9.58 -12.97 -7.53
C GLY A 153 -8.81 -13.56 -8.73
N ARG A 154 -7.95 -12.78 -9.39
CA ARG A 154 -7.06 -13.19 -10.48
C ARG A 154 -5.62 -12.71 -10.25
N GLU A 155 -5.17 -12.71 -8.99
CA GLU A 155 -3.88 -12.17 -8.59
C GLU A 155 -2.73 -12.93 -9.27
N ALA A 156 -2.77 -14.26 -9.25
CA ALA A 156 -1.75 -15.09 -9.88
C ALA A 156 -1.62 -14.83 -11.40
N GLU A 157 -2.75 -14.63 -12.08
CA GLU A 157 -2.77 -14.28 -13.48
C GLU A 157 -2.20 -12.88 -13.73
N SER A 158 -2.57 -11.90 -12.90
CA SER A 158 -2.06 -10.54 -12.99
C SER A 158 -0.54 -10.49 -12.81
N TRP A 159 0.00 -11.22 -11.82
CA TRP A 159 1.45 -11.30 -11.61
C TRP A 159 2.17 -11.99 -12.78
N ARG A 160 1.56 -13.03 -13.36
CA ARG A 160 2.09 -13.67 -14.57
C ARG A 160 2.12 -12.71 -15.75
N GLN A 161 1.03 -11.99 -16.00
CA GLN A 161 0.94 -11.01 -17.09
C GLN A 161 1.95 -9.85 -16.90
N LEU A 162 2.15 -9.40 -15.64
CA LEU A 162 3.18 -8.41 -15.33
C LEU A 162 4.56 -8.93 -15.74
N LEU A 163 4.88 -10.17 -15.36
CA LEU A 163 6.19 -10.76 -15.62
C LEU A 163 6.41 -11.04 -17.11
N GLU A 164 5.41 -11.58 -17.81
CA GLU A 164 5.55 -12.00 -19.21
C GLU A 164 5.49 -10.84 -20.21
N GLU A 165 4.76 -9.76 -19.88
CA GLU A 165 4.53 -8.67 -20.83
C GLU A 165 4.62 -7.27 -20.21
N GLY A 166 3.93 -7.05 -19.08
CA GLY A 166 3.77 -5.70 -18.51
C GLY A 166 5.08 -5.04 -18.15
N PHE A 167 6.00 -5.78 -17.57
CA PHE A 167 7.31 -5.26 -17.15
C PHE A 167 8.23 -4.96 -18.36
N GLU A 168 8.25 -5.82 -19.37
CA GLU A 168 8.99 -5.56 -20.61
C GLU A 168 8.46 -4.32 -21.35
N ARG A 169 7.14 -4.15 -21.39
CA ARG A 169 6.53 -2.93 -21.94
C ARG A 169 6.91 -1.67 -21.17
N PHE A 170 7.00 -1.78 -19.84
CA PHE A 170 7.47 -0.70 -18.99
C PHE A 170 8.93 -0.34 -19.30
N LEU A 171 9.82 -1.31 -19.35
CA LEU A 171 11.25 -1.08 -19.66
C LEU A 171 11.46 -0.48 -21.04
N ASN A 172 10.65 -0.88 -22.03
CA ASN A 172 10.77 -0.44 -23.41
C ASN A 172 9.96 0.83 -23.73
N GLY A 173 9.30 1.45 -22.74
CA GLY A 173 8.49 2.66 -22.93
C GLY A 173 7.21 2.45 -23.76
N THR A 174 6.75 1.18 -23.92
CA THR A 174 5.55 0.83 -24.72
C THR A 174 4.33 0.48 -23.85
N TYR A 175 4.40 0.83 -22.57
CA TYR A 175 3.33 0.51 -21.61
C TYR A 175 2.08 1.38 -21.81
N ARG A 176 2.24 2.67 -22.10
CA ARG A 176 1.13 3.64 -22.26
C ARG A 176 0.22 3.31 -23.45
N GLY A 177 -0.95 3.94 -23.48
CA GLY A 177 -1.93 3.78 -24.54
C GLY A 177 -2.74 2.49 -24.41
N ALA A 178 -2.98 1.81 -25.52
CA ALA A 178 -3.91 0.68 -25.61
C ALA A 178 -3.66 -0.44 -24.59
N TYR A 179 -2.40 -0.72 -24.26
CA TYR A 179 -2.07 -1.74 -23.25
C TYR A 179 -2.53 -1.32 -21.85
N ALA A 180 -2.13 -0.13 -21.40
CA ALA A 180 -2.51 0.41 -20.09
C ALA A 180 -4.03 0.57 -19.96
N GLU A 181 -4.69 1.04 -21.02
CA GLU A 181 -6.15 1.19 -21.07
C GLU A 181 -6.86 -0.16 -20.98
N GLY A 182 -6.36 -1.17 -21.67
CA GLY A 182 -6.87 -2.54 -21.59
C GLY A 182 -6.76 -3.12 -20.16
N ARG A 183 -5.61 -2.93 -19.51
CA ARG A 183 -5.41 -3.35 -18.11
C ARG A 183 -6.35 -2.64 -17.15
N MET A 184 -6.51 -1.33 -17.31
CA MET A 184 -7.40 -0.54 -16.49
C MET A 184 -8.87 -0.94 -16.68
N LYS A 185 -9.29 -1.18 -17.91
CA LYS A 185 -10.65 -1.63 -18.23
C LYS A 185 -10.96 -2.96 -17.54
N GLU A 186 -10.10 -3.95 -17.67
CA GLU A 186 -10.25 -5.26 -17.03
C GLU A 186 -10.34 -5.13 -15.49
N PHE A 187 -9.49 -4.30 -14.91
CA PHE A 187 -9.50 -4.01 -13.48
C PHE A 187 -10.82 -3.40 -13.01
N LEU A 188 -11.32 -2.39 -13.72
CA LEU A 188 -12.58 -1.73 -13.37
C LEU A 188 -13.80 -2.63 -13.56
N GLU A 189 -13.77 -3.54 -14.53
CA GLU A 189 -14.82 -4.54 -14.74
C GLU A 189 -14.87 -5.54 -13.58
N ALA A 190 -13.73 -5.94 -13.03
CA ALA A 190 -13.65 -6.86 -11.89
C ALA A 190 -14.11 -6.23 -10.54
N LEU A 191 -14.24 -4.91 -10.48
CA LEU A 191 -14.71 -4.19 -9.28
C LEU A 191 -16.23 -3.97 -9.26
N ARG A 192 -16.95 -4.40 -10.29
CA ARG A 192 -18.42 -4.26 -10.41
C ARG A 192 -19.13 -5.48 -9.84
#